data_ceba3b46b5f787fa2b06e38d0b91cb4a
#
_entry.id   ceba3b46b5f787fa2b06e38d0b91cb4a
#
_cell.length_a   1.000
_cell.length_b   1.000
_cell.length_c   1.000
_cell.angle_alpha   90.00
_cell.angle_beta   90.00
_cell.angle_gamma   90.00
#
_symmetry.space_group_name_H-M   'P 1'
#
loop_
_entity.id
_entity.type
_entity.pdbx_description
1 polymer ?
#
loop_
_entity_poly.entity_id
_entity_poly.type
_entity_poly.pdbx_seq_one_letter_code
_entity_poly.pdbx_strand_id
1 'polypeptide(L)'
;LYTWLGWQVPRFAHMPLLRNSDKSKISKRKNPAARLMWFREQGYLPDALRNFLQLLAYPILGEGQEVESFESFVARFDWADIATGGPVFDLKKLDWLNGQYIRNLGPEALTSRVLEYVDRMGQAQEVLGRDLTERDRSIVRAAMPLVRERLTLLSEALPKLAFLLVNDDSLVFDADSVAKLKDGAD
;
A
#
# COMPACT_ATOMS: atom_id res chain seq x y z
N LEU A 1 -1.37 -33.26 -25.86
CA LEU A 1 -0.50 -33.97 -24.92
C LEU A 1 -1.31 -34.75 -23.90
N TYR A 2 -2.20 -34.12 -23.10
CA TYR A 2 -2.99 -34.79 -22.06
C TYR A 2 -3.76 -36.00 -22.61
N THR A 3 -4.47 -35.80 -23.72
CA THR A 3 -5.25 -36.86 -24.41
C THR A 3 -4.36 -38.02 -24.84
N TRP A 4 -3.16 -37.75 -25.37
CA TRP A 4 -2.23 -38.77 -25.84
C TRP A 4 -1.59 -39.56 -24.71
N LEU A 5 -1.44 -38.89 -23.54
CA LEU A 5 -0.89 -39.53 -22.35
C LEU A 5 -1.93 -40.18 -21.46
N GLY A 6 -3.21 -40.14 -21.86
CA GLY A 6 -4.33 -40.67 -21.06
C GLY A 6 -4.57 -39.88 -19.76
N TRP A 7 -4.12 -38.62 -19.67
CA TRP A 7 -4.30 -37.79 -18.50
C TRP A 7 -5.60 -36.98 -18.59
N GLN A 8 -6.19 -36.70 -17.46
CA GLN A 8 -7.33 -35.80 -17.36
C GLN A 8 -6.90 -34.38 -17.78
N VAL A 9 -7.61 -33.78 -18.73
CA VAL A 9 -7.35 -32.41 -19.16
C VAL A 9 -7.75 -31.43 -18.04
N PRO A 10 -6.83 -30.58 -17.55
CA PRO A 10 -7.18 -29.56 -16.57
C PRO A 10 -8.11 -28.51 -17.19
N ARG A 11 -8.85 -27.81 -16.33
CA ARG A 11 -9.59 -26.63 -16.76
C ARG A 11 -8.64 -25.45 -16.92
N PHE A 12 -8.76 -24.77 -18.07
CA PHE A 12 -7.95 -23.58 -18.37
C PHE A 12 -8.81 -22.33 -18.29
N ALA A 13 -8.26 -21.27 -17.75
CA ALA A 13 -8.85 -19.94 -17.76
C ALA A 13 -7.77 -18.92 -18.16
N HIS A 14 -8.15 -17.91 -18.93
CA HIS A 14 -7.26 -16.82 -19.35
C HIS A 14 -7.82 -15.50 -18.85
N MET A 15 -7.06 -14.85 -17.98
CA MET A 15 -7.36 -13.51 -17.49
C MET A 15 -6.94 -12.46 -18.51
N PRO A 16 -7.70 -11.36 -18.67
CA PRO A 16 -7.30 -10.26 -19.52
C PRO A 16 -6.02 -9.60 -19.03
N LEU A 17 -5.25 -9.02 -19.97
CA LEU A 17 -4.03 -8.29 -19.61
C LEU A 17 -4.36 -6.95 -18.97
N LEU A 18 -3.62 -6.62 -17.92
CA LEU A 18 -3.65 -5.30 -17.28
C LEU A 18 -3.15 -4.24 -18.26
N ARG A 19 -3.77 -3.07 -18.24
CA ARG A 19 -3.46 -1.93 -19.09
C ARG A 19 -3.08 -0.72 -18.26
N ASN A 20 -2.26 0.16 -18.82
CA ASN A 20 -2.05 1.50 -18.30
C ASN A 20 -3.28 2.38 -18.56
N SER A 21 -3.31 3.59 -17.97
CA SER A 21 -4.40 4.57 -18.17
C SER A 21 -4.58 4.97 -19.65
N ASP A 22 -3.52 4.94 -20.45
CA ASP A 22 -3.52 5.18 -21.89
C ASP A 22 -3.97 3.95 -22.70
N LYS A 23 -4.46 2.91 -22.03
CA LYS A 23 -4.86 1.59 -22.60
C LYS A 23 -3.71 0.77 -23.20
N SER A 24 -2.48 1.21 -23.10
CA SER A 24 -1.31 0.41 -23.49
C SER A 24 -1.08 -0.75 -22.52
N LYS A 25 -0.39 -1.80 -22.99
CA LYS A 25 -0.03 -2.95 -22.16
C LYS A 25 0.98 -2.55 -21.07
N ILE A 26 0.74 -2.94 -19.83
CA ILE A 26 1.72 -2.79 -18.75
C ILE A 26 3.01 -3.56 -19.08
N SER A 27 4.14 -2.89 -18.97
CA SER A 27 5.47 -3.43 -19.26
C SER A 27 6.40 -3.31 -18.05
N LYS A 28 6.97 -4.43 -17.62
CA LYS A 28 7.97 -4.46 -16.51
C LYS A 28 9.18 -3.55 -16.73
N ARG A 29 9.50 -3.25 -18.00
CA ARG A 29 10.64 -2.37 -18.35
C ARG A 29 10.33 -0.89 -18.16
N LYS A 30 9.07 -0.50 -18.34
CA LYS A 30 8.62 0.90 -18.32
C LYS A 30 7.89 1.28 -17.03
N ASN A 31 7.34 0.31 -16.31
CA ASN A 31 6.55 0.56 -15.12
C ASN A 31 7.07 -0.27 -13.93
N PRO A 32 7.72 0.36 -12.92
CA PRO A 32 8.18 -0.32 -11.72
C PRO A 32 7.06 -1.09 -11.00
N ALA A 33 5.83 -0.54 -10.99
CA ALA A 33 4.64 -1.17 -10.42
C ALA A 33 4.20 -2.48 -11.14
N ALA A 34 4.85 -2.86 -12.24
CA ALA A 34 4.67 -4.18 -12.84
C ALA A 34 5.49 -5.29 -12.14
N ARG A 35 6.28 -4.95 -11.11
CA ARG A 35 7.04 -5.89 -10.27
C ARG A 35 6.37 -5.99 -8.91
N LEU A 36 6.03 -7.21 -8.48
CA LEU A 36 5.38 -7.44 -7.20
C LEU A 36 6.19 -6.88 -6.01
N MET A 37 7.52 -7.04 -6.03
CA MET A 37 8.38 -6.56 -4.96
C MET A 37 8.37 -5.04 -4.80
N TRP A 38 8.12 -4.29 -5.87
CA TRP A 38 8.00 -2.84 -5.82
C TRP A 38 6.90 -2.38 -4.82
N PHE A 39 5.74 -3.04 -4.80
CA PHE A 39 4.68 -2.67 -3.85
C PHE A 39 5.11 -2.84 -2.40
N ARG A 40 5.88 -3.90 -2.12
CA ARG A 40 6.45 -4.12 -0.79
C ARG A 40 7.48 -3.06 -0.43
N GLU A 41 8.35 -2.70 -1.38
CA GLU A 41 9.36 -1.64 -1.24
C GLU A 41 8.71 -0.27 -0.99
N GLN A 42 7.56 0.01 -1.61
CA GLN A 42 6.80 1.24 -1.39
C GLN A 42 5.98 1.24 -0.10
N GLY A 43 5.80 0.11 0.56
CA GLY A 43 5.05 0.01 1.82
C GLY A 43 3.54 -0.21 1.65
N TYR A 44 3.12 -0.81 0.53
CA TYR A 44 1.73 -1.27 0.40
C TYR A 44 1.46 -2.47 1.29
N LEU A 45 0.25 -2.50 1.87
CA LEU A 45 -0.26 -3.66 2.60
C LEU A 45 -0.66 -4.77 1.62
N PRO A 46 -0.27 -6.03 1.88
CA PRO A 46 -0.65 -7.17 1.02
C PRO A 46 -2.15 -7.31 0.84
N ASP A 47 -2.94 -7.05 1.89
CA ASP A 47 -4.39 -7.16 1.85
C ASP A 47 -5.01 -6.09 0.94
N ALA A 48 -4.50 -4.86 0.98
CA ALA A 48 -4.93 -3.79 0.08
C ALA A 48 -4.63 -4.11 -1.39
N LEU A 49 -3.42 -4.59 -1.68
CA LEU A 49 -3.04 -5.00 -3.03
C LEU A 49 -3.90 -6.16 -3.52
N ARG A 50 -4.17 -7.15 -2.68
CA ARG A 50 -5.04 -8.29 -3.01
C ARG A 50 -6.45 -7.83 -3.33
N ASN A 51 -7.05 -6.99 -2.49
CA ASN A 51 -8.39 -6.43 -2.73
C ASN A 51 -8.41 -5.57 -4.00
N PHE A 52 -7.38 -4.78 -4.26
CA PHE A 52 -7.28 -4.02 -5.51
C PHE A 52 -7.28 -4.93 -6.74
N LEU A 53 -6.53 -6.03 -6.72
CA LEU A 53 -6.51 -7.00 -7.82
C LEU A 53 -7.88 -7.68 -8.00
N GLN A 54 -8.62 -7.93 -6.92
CA GLN A 54 -10.00 -8.41 -6.98
C GLN A 54 -10.89 -7.42 -7.74
N LEU A 55 -10.82 -6.13 -7.38
CA LEU A 55 -11.62 -5.08 -8.03
C LEU A 55 -11.29 -4.85 -9.51
N LEU A 56 -10.12 -5.27 -9.97
CA LEU A 56 -9.75 -5.18 -11.39
C LEU A 56 -10.50 -6.19 -12.27
N ALA A 57 -10.83 -7.33 -11.71
CA ALA A 57 -11.39 -8.45 -12.48
C ALA A 57 -12.80 -8.86 -12.05
N TYR A 58 -13.30 -8.32 -10.94
CA TYR A 58 -14.56 -8.74 -10.36
C TYR A 58 -15.43 -7.54 -9.99
N PRO A 59 -16.75 -7.59 -10.23
CA PRO A 59 -17.63 -6.47 -9.92
C PRO A 59 -17.69 -6.18 -8.41
N ILE A 60 -17.80 -4.92 -8.05
CA ILE A 60 -18.05 -4.47 -6.67
C ILE A 60 -19.49 -4.82 -6.29
N LEU A 61 -19.70 -5.10 -5.00
CA LEU A 61 -21.03 -5.47 -4.47
C LEU A 61 -22.02 -4.32 -4.49
N GLY A 62 -21.52 -3.07 -4.38
CA GLY A 62 -22.34 -1.87 -4.37
C GLY A 62 -21.49 -0.62 -4.23
N GLU A 63 -22.12 0.54 -4.37
CA GLU A 63 -21.44 1.83 -4.22
C GLU A 63 -20.85 1.95 -2.81
N GLY A 64 -19.57 2.32 -2.70
CA GLY A 64 -18.85 2.42 -1.44
C GLY A 64 -18.38 1.09 -0.82
N GLN A 65 -18.64 -0.06 -1.46
CA GLN A 65 -18.22 -1.39 -0.97
C GLN A 65 -16.95 -1.88 -1.66
N GLU A 66 -15.96 -1.02 -1.77
CA GLU A 66 -14.68 -1.36 -2.43
C GLU A 66 -13.70 -2.06 -1.50
N VAL A 67 -13.83 -1.85 -0.18
CA VAL A 67 -13.01 -2.54 0.82
C VAL A 67 -13.68 -3.86 1.19
N GLU A 68 -13.08 -4.96 0.77
CA GLU A 68 -13.63 -6.30 0.99
C GLU A 68 -12.55 -7.26 1.52
N SER A 69 -12.90 -8.06 2.53
CA SER A 69 -12.01 -9.12 3.00
C SER A 69 -11.84 -10.22 1.95
N PHE A 70 -10.72 -10.94 2.03
CA PHE A 70 -10.48 -12.06 1.12
C PHE A 70 -11.49 -13.19 1.32
N GLU A 71 -11.88 -13.42 2.54
CA GLU A 71 -12.86 -14.45 2.92
C GLU A 71 -14.24 -14.14 2.32
N SER A 72 -14.68 -12.86 2.41
CA SER A 72 -15.92 -12.40 1.79
C SER A 72 -15.89 -12.57 0.27
N PHE A 73 -14.78 -12.18 -0.36
CA PHE A 73 -14.59 -12.35 -1.80
C PHE A 73 -14.66 -13.82 -2.21
N VAL A 74 -13.96 -14.70 -1.51
CA VAL A 74 -13.96 -16.14 -1.81
C VAL A 74 -15.37 -16.74 -1.68
N ALA A 75 -16.14 -16.31 -0.68
CA ALA A 75 -17.50 -16.82 -0.45
C ALA A 75 -18.46 -16.49 -1.59
N ARG A 76 -18.24 -15.41 -2.33
CA ARG A 76 -19.10 -14.99 -3.44
C ARG A 76 -18.51 -15.25 -4.83
N PHE A 77 -17.28 -15.76 -4.90
CA PHE A 77 -16.58 -15.91 -6.17
C PHE A 77 -17.23 -16.92 -7.10
N ASP A 78 -17.55 -16.47 -8.32
CA ASP A 78 -17.96 -17.34 -9.45
C ASP A 78 -17.14 -16.97 -10.69
N TRP A 79 -16.70 -18.00 -11.42
CA TRP A 79 -15.96 -17.81 -12.68
C TRP A 79 -16.76 -17.08 -13.74
N ALA A 80 -18.09 -17.18 -13.70
CA ALA A 80 -18.99 -16.51 -14.65
C ALA A 80 -18.99 -14.99 -14.50
N ASP A 81 -18.67 -14.47 -13.30
CA ASP A 81 -18.73 -13.04 -12.99
C ASP A 81 -17.43 -12.30 -13.32
N ILE A 82 -16.39 -13.01 -13.76
CA ILE A 82 -15.13 -12.38 -14.11
C ILE A 82 -15.29 -11.45 -15.32
N ALA A 83 -14.90 -10.18 -15.12
CA ALA A 83 -14.87 -9.20 -16.20
C ALA A 83 -13.83 -9.58 -17.26
N THR A 84 -14.26 -9.76 -18.52
CA THR A 84 -13.38 -10.12 -19.64
C THR A 84 -12.71 -8.93 -20.31
N GLY A 85 -13.08 -7.69 -19.94
CA GLY A 85 -12.43 -6.47 -20.40
C GLY A 85 -11.02 -6.33 -19.82
N GLY A 86 -10.09 -5.73 -20.57
CA GLY A 86 -8.74 -5.44 -20.05
C GLY A 86 -8.78 -4.32 -19.00
N PRO A 87 -8.62 -4.61 -17.71
CA PRO A 87 -8.75 -3.60 -16.65
C PRO A 87 -7.58 -2.62 -16.67
N VAL A 88 -7.87 -1.38 -16.28
CA VAL A 88 -6.85 -0.34 -16.10
C VAL A 88 -6.25 -0.44 -14.71
N PHE A 89 -4.92 -0.51 -14.65
CA PHE A 89 -4.18 -0.51 -13.41
C PHE A 89 -3.99 0.93 -12.92
N ASP A 90 -4.87 1.39 -12.04
CA ASP A 90 -4.88 2.74 -11.50
C ASP A 90 -4.19 2.76 -10.12
N LEU A 91 -2.97 3.29 -10.07
CA LEU A 91 -2.23 3.45 -8.82
C LEU A 91 -2.92 4.39 -7.83
N LYS A 92 -3.59 5.45 -8.29
CA LYS A 92 -4.31 6.36 -7.38
C LYS A 92 -5.44 5.65 -6.63
N LYS A 93 -6.13 4.74 -7.33
CA LYS A 93 -7.15 3.90 -6.68
C LYS A 93 -6.52 2.93 -5.68
N LEU A 94 -5.37 2.35 -5.99
CA LEU A 94 -4.63 1.50 -5.05
C LEU A 94 -4.14 2.29 -3.84
N ASP A 95 -3.61 3.50 -4.03
CA ASP A 95 -3.17 4.38 -2.95
C ASP A 95 -4.33 4.69 -1.99
N TRP A 96 -5.46 5.11 -2.55
CA TRP A 96 -6.68 5.36 -1.77
C TRP A 96 -7.10 4.11 -0.98
N LEU A 97 -7.16 2.95 -1.64
CA LEU A 97 -7.54 1.68 -1.01
C LEU A 97 -6.56 1.31 0.11
N ASN A 98 -5.26 1.44 -0.13
CA ASN A 98 -4.24 1.15 0.86
C ASN A 98 -4.37 2.06 2.09
N GLY A 99 -4.65 3.35 1.89
CA GLY A 99 -4.98 4.28 2.96
C GLY A 99 -6.20 3.84 3.78
N GLN A 100 -7.26 3.28 3.15
CA GLN A 100 -8.41 2.73 3.87
C GLN A 100 -8.00 1.53 4.75
N TYR A 101 -7.19 0.62 4.21
CA TYR A 101 -6.67 -0.53 4.98
C TYR A 101 -5.80 -0.07 6.16
N ILE A 102 -4.94 0.95 5.98
CA ILE A 102 -4.13 1.52 7.07
C ILE A 102 -5.03 2.10 8.17
N ARG A 103 -6.04 2.88 7.81
CA ARG A 103 -6.98 3.49 8.77
C ARG A 103 -7.82 2.45 9.52
N ASN A 104 -8.12 1.33 8.87
CA ASN A 104 -8.86 0.23 9.50
C ASN A 104 -8.02 -0.61 10.46
N LEU A 105 -6.67 -0.50 10.42
CA LEU A 105 -5.81 -1.12 11.41
C LEU A 105 -5.92 -0.38 12.76
N GLY A 106 -5.98 -1.15 13.85
CA GLY A 106 -5.80 -0.58 15.19
C GLY A 106 -4.39 0.02 15.35
N PRO A 107 -4.20 1.01 16.24
CA PRO A 107 -2.93 1.70 16.41
C PRO A 107 -1.74 0.77 16.67
N GLU A 108 -1.94 -0.27 17.48
CA GLU A 108 -0.89 -1.26 17.79
C GLU A 108 -0.51 -2.10 16.56
N ALA A 109 -1.51 -2.58 15.82
CA ALA A 109 -1.29 -3.37 14.62
C ALA A 109 -0.59 -2.54 13.54
N LEU A 110 -1.00 -1.29 13.35
CA LEU A 110 -0.34 -0.36 12.42
C LEU A 110 1.09 -0.09 12.83
N THR A 111 1.34 0.21 14.10
CA THR A 111 2.70 0.45 14.61
C THR A 111 3.60 -0.74 14.37
N SER A 112 3.11 -1.95 14.65
CA SER A 112 3.86 -3.18 14.39
C SER A 112 4.24 -3.33 12.91
N ARG A 113 3.29 -3.08 12.00
CA ARG A 113 3.53 -3.11 10.54
C ARG A 113 4.53 -2.06 10.08
N VAL A 114 4.45 -0.85 10.63
CA VAL A 114 5.39 0.23 10.31
C VAL A 114 6.80 -0.11 10.79
N LEU A 115 6.97 -0.55 12.03
CA LEU A 115 8.28 -0.91 12.56
C LEU A 115 8.89 -2.10 11.80
N GLU A 116 8.09 -3.12 11.49
CA GLU A 116 8.55 -4.23 10.65
C GLU A 116 8.98 -3.77 9.25
N TYR A 117 8.26 -2.83 8.65
CA TYR A 117 8.61 -2.23 7.36
C TYR A 117 9.93 -1.46 7.46
N VAL A 118 10.08 -0.58 8.46
CA VAL A 118 11.28 0.24 8.69
C VAL A 118 12.51 -0.64 8.85
N ASP A 119 12.42 -1.69 9.67
CA ASP A 119 13.54 -2.61 9.91
C ASP A 119 13.90 -3.39 8.64
N ARG A 120 12.90 -3.91 7.93
CA ARG A 120 13.10 -4.70 6.73
C ARG A 120 13.69 -3.91 5.57
N MET A 121 13.29 -2.66 5.41
CA MET A 121 13.74 -1.79 4.32
C MET A 121 14.99 -1.00 4.66
N GLY A 122 15.45 -1.03 5.92
CA GLY A 122 16.57 -0.19 6.37
C GLY A 122 16.22 1.31 6.36
N GLN A 123 14.94 1.65 6.42
CA GLN A 123 14.48 3.03 6.26
C GLN A 123 15.01 3.96 7.36
N ALA A 124 15.30 3.44 8.56
CA ALA A 124 15.86 4.23 9.65
C ALA A 124 17.23 4.79 9.28
N GLN A 125 18.09 4.02 8.61
CA GLN A 125 19.38 4.49 8.12
C GLN A 125 19.23 5.58 7.06
N GLU A 126 18.24 5.43 6.18
CA GLU A 126 17.96 6.41 5.12
C GLU A 126 17.45 7.75 5.72
N VAL A 127 16.52 7.69 6.66
CA VAL A 127 15.83 8.87 7.21
C VAL A 127 16.58 9.53 8.36
N LEU A 128 17.22 8.74 9.23
CA LEU A 128 17.85 9.22 10.48
C LEU A 128 19.38 9.08 10.48
N GLY A 129 19.97 8.40 9.50
CA GLY A 129 21.40 8.05 9.48
C GLY A 129 21.81 7.03 10.55
N ARG A 130 20.87 6.38 11.22
CA ARG A 130 21.07 5.40 12.28
C ARG A 130 19.88 4.46 12.42
N ASP A 131 20.08 3.36 13.15
CA ASP A 131 18.98 2.44 13.48
C ASP A 131 18.07 3.04 14.57
N LEU A 132 16.83 2.53 14.66
CA LEU A 132 15.90 2.90 15.71
C LEU A 132 16.34 2.30 17.05
N THR A 133 16.45 3.14 18.08
CA THR A 133 16.59 2.72 19.47
C THR A 133 15.24 2.28 20.05
N GLU A 134 15.23 1.65 21.23
CA GLU A 134 13.98 1.32 21.94
C GLU A 134 13.19 2.59 22.34
N ARG A 135 13.90 3.70 22.62
CA ARG A 135 13.27 5.00 22.85
C ARG A 135 12.54 5.49 21.60
N ASP A 136 13.19 5.40 20.44
CA ASP A 136 12.57 5.80 19.16
C ASP A 136 11.32 4.97 18.86
N ARG A 137 11.41 3.66 19.06
CA ARG A 137 10.26 2.75 18.90
C ARG A 137 9.10 3.10 19.83
N SER A 138 9.40 3.51 21.06
CA SER A 138 8.39 3.97 22.00
C SER A 138 7.72 5.27 21.55
N ILE A 139 8.52 6.23 21.03
CA ILE A 139 8.01 7.48 20.46
C ILE A 139 7.14 7.22 19.25
N VAL A 140 7.60 6.38 18.30
CA VAL A 140 6.82 5.99 17.13
C VAL A 140 5.47 5.38 17.53
N ARG A 141 5.46 4.50 18.54
CA ARG A 141 4.24 3.88 19.06
C ARG A 141 3.28 4.93 19.63
N ALA A 142 3.78 5.86 20.44
CA ALA A 142 2.97 6.91 21.04
C ALA A 142 2.41 7.92 20.02
N ALA A 143 3.19 8.22 18.97
CA ALA A 143 2.85 9.20 17.95
C ALA A 143 2.02 8.63 16.78
N MET A 144 1.96 7.30 16.62
CA MET A 144 1.25 6.66 15.50
C MET A 144 -0.21 7.12 15.34
N PRO A 145 -1.01 7.27 16.41
CA PRO A 145 -2.38 7.76 16.29
C PRO A 145 -2.49 9.15 15.64
N LEU A 146 -1.47 10.00 15.80
CA LEU A 146 -1.47 11.38 15.29
C LEU A 146 -1.25 11.44 13.77
N VAL A 147 -0.58 10.45 13.19
CA VAL A 147 -0.24 10.42 11.75
C VAL A 147 -1.09 9.44 10.96
N ARG A 148 -1.72 8.46 11.60
CA ARG A 148 -2.48 7.37 10.97
C ARG A 148 -3.41 7.84 9.85
N GLU A 149 -4.20 8.87 10.10
CA GLU A 149 -5.19 9.39 9.14
C GLU A 149 -4.54 10.01 7.88
N ARG A 150 -3.25 10.36 7.97
CA ARG A 150 -2.47 11.00 6.90
C ARG A 150 -1.59 10.01 6.15
N LEU A 151 -1.61 8.72 6.54
CA LEU A 151 -0.80 7.70 5.89
C LEU A 151 -1.56 7.07 4.72
N THR A 152 -0.89 7.01 3.60
CA THR A 152 -1.29 6.24 2.42
C THR A 152 -0.44 4.98 2.27
N LEU A 153 0.84 5.07 2.63
CA LEU A 153 1.83 3.98 2.57
C LEU A 153 2.54 3.84 3.92
N LEU A 154 3.01 2.63 4.27
CA LEU A 154 3.81 2.43 5.48
C LEU A 154 5.13 3.22 5.44
N SER A 155 5.70 3.39 4.25
CA SER A 155 6.94 4.16 4.02
C SER A 155 6.85 5.63 4.45
N GLU A 156 5.65 6.19 4.54
CA GLU A 156 5.46 7.59 4.90
C GLU A 156 5.54 7.84 6.40
N ALA A 157 5.40 6.79 7.23
CA ALA A 157 5.26 6.95 8.67
C ALA A 157 6.54 7.51 9.31
N LEU A 158 7.69 6.89 9.07
CA LEU A 158 8.94 7.32 9.68
C LEU A 158 9.36 8.74 9.25
N PRO A 159 9.32 9.12 7.96
CA PRO A 159 9.57 10.51 7.54
C PRO A 159 8.66 11.53 8.22
N LYS A 160 7.36 11.21 8.38
CA LYS A 160 6.40 12.10 9.07
C LYS A 160 6.65 12.23 10.57
N LEU A 161 7.34 11.26 11.18
CA LEU A 161 7.68 11.25 12.62
C LEU A 161 9.14 11.61 12.90
N ALA A 162 9.98 11.77 11.88
CA ALA A 162 11.42 11.97 12.02
C ALA A 162 11.77 13.14 12.93
N PHE A 163 11.00 14.22 12.90
CA PHE A 163 11.23 15.40 13.76
C PHE A 163 11.11 15.11 15.25
N LEU A 164 10.43 14.04 15.66
CA LEU A 164 10.35 13.59 17.05
C LEU A 164 11.55 12.73 17.47
N LEU A 165 12.35 12.27 16.50
CA LEU A 165 13.42 11.29 16.69
C LEU A 165 14.82 11.88 16.53
N VAL A 166 14.91 13.15 16.12
CA VAL A 166 16.17 13.89 15.99
C VAL A 166 16.35 14.85 17.18
N ASN A 167 17.58 15.32 17.39
CA ASN A 167 17.84 16.36 18.37
C ASN A 167 17.42 17.73 17.82
N ASP A 168 17.13 18.68 18.70
CA ASP A 168 16.66 20.02 18.33
C ASP A 168 17.62 20.74 17.37
N ASP A 169 18.93 20.56 17.55
CA ASP A 169 19.97 21.13 16.68
C ASP A 169 19.94 20.54 15.24
N SER A 170 19.29 19.42 15.06
CA SER A 170 19.17 18.71 13.77
C SER A 170 17.81 18.91 13.11
N LEU A 171 16.91 19.72 13.71
CA LEU A 171 15.61 20.01 13.15
C LEU A 171 15.73 20.93 11.93
N VAL A 172 15.25 20.44 10.79
CA VAL A 172 15.12 21.24 9.57
C VAL A 172 13.68 21.70 9.46
N PHE A 173 13.48 23.01 9.53
CA PHE A 173 12.17 23.60 9.36
C PHE A 173 11.91 23.87 7.87
N ASP A 174 10.78 23.40 7.39
CA ASP A 174 10.29 23.73 6.07
C ASP A 174 9.92 25.23 5.99
N ALA A 175 10.46 25.92 4.98
CA ALA A 175 10.31 27.37 4.84
C ALA A 175 8.84 27.81 4.72
N ASP A 176 8.02 27.03 3.99
CA ASP A 176 6.58 27.33 3.83
C ASP A 176 5.81 27.14 5.13
N SER A 177 6.19 26.15 5.94
CA SER A 177 5.60 25.93 7.27
C SER A 177 5.98 27.04 8.25
N VAL A 178 7.20 27.53 8.20
CA VAL A 178 7.65 28.67 9.01
C VAL A 178 6.93 29.97 8.62
N ALA A 179 6.72 30.19 7.32
CA ALA A 179 5.95 31.35 6.84
C ALA A 179 4.51 31.34 7.38
N LYS A 180 3.82 30.18 7.31
CA LYS A 180 2.46 30.02 7.82
C LYS A 180 2.34 30.22 9.34
N LEU A 181 3.37 29.84 10.10
CA LEU A 181 3.41 30.07 11.55
C LEU A 181 3.56 31.56 11.87
N LYS A 182 4.28 32.32 11.05
CA LYS A 182 4.43 33.78 11.22
C LYS A 182 3.14 34.53 10.86
N ASP A 183 2.45 34.12 9.81
CA ASP A 183 1.18 34.71 9.36
C ASP A 183 0.00 34.41 10.31
N GLY A 184 0.10 33.39 11.16
CA GLY A 184 -0.92 33.04 12.14
C GLY A 184 -0.64 33.49 13.58
N ALA A 185 0.39 34.32 13.79
CA ALA A 185 0.82 34.79 15.11
C ALA A 185 0.33 36.22 15.44
N ASP A 186 -0.59 36.78 14.64
CA ASP A 186 -1.27 38.09 14.89
C ASP A 186 -2.63 37.91 15.57
#